data_6d7e0d07987fc464c01b7484395125bc
#
_entry.id   6d7e0d07987fc464c01b7484395125bc
#
_cell.length_a   1.000
_cell.length_b   1.000
_cell.length_c   1.000
_cell.angle_alpha   90.00
_cell.angle_beta   90.00
_cell.angle_gamma   90.00
#
_symmetry.space_group_name_H-M   'P 1'
#
loop_
_entity.id
_entity.type
_entity.pdbx_description
1 polymer ?
#
loop_
_entity_poly.entity_id
_entity_poly.type
_entity_poly.pdbx_seq_one_letter_code
_entity_poly.pdbx_strand_id
1 'polypeptide(L)'
;LDYPYIDGLDGFVSELDDFVKDGWGIADHQKSYGGKDHTWTSIEIIPLIVTYGTKKAKQGLRGELNEEYTKRFPIIENIINQITTFDDCLWLAVAKVSPKIGTIKRHSDKGIDKMNAGIQIGKTARIHYCLRSNPEAYFELQDLQGGTNTYHMKQGEYWYMDKRKPHAVHNKGDTSRYHMIFDMKITQTVLDNLII
;
A
#
# COMPACT_ATOMS: atom_id res chain seq x y z
N LEU A 1 16.22 4.11 6.36
CA LEU A 1 17.09 4.18 5.17
C LEU A 1 16.79 5.48 4.46
N ASP A 2 17.83 6.28 4.26
CA ASP A 2 17.78 7.39 3.31
C ASP A 2 17.89 6.80 1.90
N TYR A 3 16.76 6.30 1.39
CA TYR A 3 16.66 5.99 -0.03
C TYR A 3 16.78 7.29 -0.83
N PRO A 4 17.43 7.25 -2.00
CA PRO A 4 17.50 8.44 -2.83
C PRO A 4 16.07 8.93 -3.12
N TYR A 5 15.86 10.22 -2.93
CA TYR A 5 14.58 10.86 -3.24
C TYR A 5 14.24 10.60 -4.71
N ILE A 6 13.01 10.23 -4.96
CA ILE A 6 12.51 10.03 -6.33
C ILE A 6 11.91 11.35 -6.79
N ASP A 7 12.51 11.97 -7.78
CA ASP A 7 11.99 13.18 -8.38
C ASP A 7 10.63 12.94 -9.04
N GLY A 8 9.78 13.96 -9.00
CA GLY A 8 8.50 13.93 -9.70
C GLY A 8 7.32 13.35 -8.93
N LEU A 9 7.45 13.04 -7.65
CA LEU A 9 6.34 12.50 -6.83
C LEU A 9 5.11 13.40 -6.83
N ASP A 10 5.29 14.72 -6.70
CA ASP A 10 4.15 15.67 -6.69
C ASP A 10 3.47 15.73 -8.05
N GLY A 11 4.24 15.70 -9.13
CA GLY A 11 3.73 15.61 -10.50
C GLY A 11 2.92 14.31 -10.70
N PHE A 12 3.47 13.18 -10.27
CA PHE A 12 2.80 11.89 -10.32
C PHE A 12 1.46 11.90 -9.57
N VAL A 13 1.44 12.43 -8.34
CA VAL A 13 0.20 12.52 -7.56
C VAL A 13 -0.82 13.44 -8.24
N SER A 14 -0.39 14.55 -8.82
CA SER A 14 -1.28 15.45 -9.57
C SER A 14 -1.85 14.76 -10.82
N GLU A 15 -1.02 14.04 -11.58
CA GLU A 15 -1.49 13.24 -12.71
C GLU A 15 -2.45 12.13 -12.29
N LEU A 16 -2.20 11.49 -11.14
CA LEU A 16 -3.14 10.53 -10.57
C LEU A 16 -4.49 11.18 -10.27
N ASP A 17 -4.52 12.34 -9.65
CA ASP A 17 -5.76 13.05 -9.35
C ASP A 17 -6.54 13.43 -10.62
N ASP A 18 -5.85 13.87 -11.67
CA ASP A 18 -6.47 14.21 -12.95
C ASP A 18 -6.94 12.98 -13.71
N PHE A 19 -6.13 11.93 -13.75
CA PHE A 19 -6.47 10.68 -14.44
C PHE A 19 -7.69 9.99 -13.81
N VAL A 20 -7.85 10.15 -12.53
CA VAL A 20 -8.81 9.38 -11.73
C VAL A 20 -10.10 10.13 -11.48
N LYS A 21 -10.27 11.35 -11.99
CA LYS A 21 -11.58 12.03 -11.94
C LYS A 21 -12.72 11.13 -12.43
N ASP A 22 -12.41 10.22 -13.36
CA ASP A 22 -13.39 9.31 -13.97
C ASP A 22 -13.25 7.84 -13.55
N GLY A 23 -12.24 7.47 -12.76
CA GLY A 23 -11.88 6.05 -12.60
C GLY A 23 -11.40 5.59 -11.24
N TRP A 24 -11.36 6.43 -10.19
CA TRP A 24 -11.10 5.91 -8.83
C TRP A 24 -12.26 4.99 -8.43
N GLY A 25 -12.07 3.71 -8.69
CA GLY A 25 -13.03 2.72 -8.25
C GLY A 25 -13.01 2.62 -6.73
N ILE A 26 -14.17 2.70 -6.11
CA ILE A 26 -14.36 2.02 -4.84
C ILE A 26 -14.02 0.57 -5.14
N ALA A 27 -12.93 0.07 -4.58
CA ALA A 27 -12.49 -1.31 -4.82
C ALA A 27 -13.67 -2.25 -4.57
N ASP A 28 -13.93 -3.18 -5.48
CA ASP A 28 -15.08 -4.07 -5.39
C ASP A 28 -15.13 -4.85 -4.07
N HIS A 29 -13.96 -5.08 -3.43
CA HIS A 29 -13.91 -5.66 -2.10
C HIS A 29 -14.43 -4.70 -1.02
N GLN A 30 -14.40 -3.38 -1.20
CA GLN A 30 -15.07 -2.45 -0.27
C GLN A 30 -16.59 -2.59 -0.36
N LYS A 31 -17.13 -2.91 -1.54
CA LYS A 31 -18.54 -3.25 -1.71
C LYS A 31 -18.87 -4.60 -1.05
N SER A 32 -17.95 -5.56 -1.11
CA SER A 32 -18.16 -6.90 -0.52
C SER A 32 -17.89 -6.96 0.99
N TYR A 33 -17.00 -6.10 1.53
CA TYR A 33 -16.80 -5.91 2.98
C TYR A 33 -17.77 -4.87 3.57
N GLY A 34 -18.45 -4.12 2.75
CA GLY A 34 -19.51 -3.15 3.08
C GLY A 34 -20.83 -3.78 3.55
N GLY A 35 -20.78 -4.99 4.14
CA GLY A 35 -21.84 -5.45 5.02
C GLY A 35 -21.95 -4.46 6.16
N LYS A 36 -23.10 -3.86 6.35
CA LYS A 36 -23.66 -2.93 7.37
C LYS A 36 -22.72 -2.12 8.29
N ASP A 37 -21.43 -2.49 8.40
CA ASP A 37 -20.38 -1.78 9.11
C ASP A 37 -19.38 -1.21 8.10
N HIS A 38 -19.62 0.02 7.65
CA HIS A 38 -18.68 0.77 6.81
C HIS A 38 -17.34 0.93 7.55
N THR A 39 -16.43 -0.01 7.35
CA THR A 39 -15.12 -0.02 8.00
C THR A 39 -14.15 0.97 7.37
N TRP A 40 -14.48 1.45 6.17
CA TRP A 40 -13.65 2.35 5.40
C TRP A 40 -14.47 3.54 4.94
N THR A 41 -14.02 4.73 5.27
CA THR A 41 -14.70 5.99 4.91
C THR A 41 -13.79 6.81 4.00
N SER A 42 -14.30 7.15 2.83
CA SER A 42 -13.62 8.03 1.86
C SER A 42 -12.21 7.55 1.50
N ILE A 43 -12.11 6.27 1.14
CA ILE A 43 -10.91 5.63 0.62
C ILE A 43 -11.15 5.23 -0.83
N GLU A 44 -10.20 5.58 -1.67
CA GLU A 44 -10.18 5.23 -3.09
C GLU A 44 -8.93 4.41 -3.38
N ILE A 45 -9.03 3.39 -4.21
CA ILE A 45 -7.91 2.50 -4.55
C ILE A 45 -7.83 2.31 -6.06
N ILE A 46 -6.63 2.46 -6.61
CA ILE A 46 -6.28 2.06 -7.98
C ILE A 46 -5.49 0.76 -7.89
N PRO A 47 -6.02 -0.37 -8.32
CA PRO A 47 -5.25 -1.60 -8.43
C PRO A 47 -4.36 -1.56 -9.67
N LEU A 48 -3.06 -1.75 -9.48
CA LEU A 48 -2.05 -1.78 -10.55
C LEU A 48 -1.60 -3.21 -10.88
N ILE A 49 -1.52 -4.06 -9.86
CA ILE A 49 -1.37 -5.51 -10.01
C ILE A 49 -2.48 -6.17 -9.21
N VAL A 50 -3.36 -6.89 -9.88
CA VAL A 50 -4.57 -7.45 -9.28
C VAL A 50 -4.40 -8.94 -8.99
N THR A 51 -4.38 -9.30 -7.70
CA THR A 51 -4.31 -10.70 -7.28
C THR A 51 -5.55 -11.18 -6.52
N TYR A 52 -6.36 -10.26 -6.00
CA TYR A 52 -7.46 -10.58 -5.10
C TYR A 52 -8.56 -11.43 -5.76
N GLY A 53 -8.96 -12.50 -5.06
CA GLY A 53 -10.03 -13.39 -5.50
C GLY A 53 -9.62 -14.41 -6.56
N THR A 54 -8.39 -14.40 -7.05
CA THR A 54 -7.90 -15.33 -8.05
C THR A 54 -7.25 -16.57 -7.42
N LYS A 55 -7.23 -17.71 -8.16
CA LYS A 55 -6.43 -18.87 -7.76
C LYS A 55 -4.94 -18.52 -7.61
N LYS A 56 -4.45 -17.53 -8.38
CA LYS A 56 -3.07 -17.05 -8.36
C LYS A 56 -2.67 -16.47 -7.01
N ALA A 57 -3.53 -15.64 -6.39
CA ALA A 57 -3.27 -15.10 -5.06
C ALA A 57 -3.06 -16.20 -4.01
N LYS A 58 -3.86 -17.26 -4.12
CA LYS A 58 -3.76 -18.43 -3.22
C LYS A 58 -2.47 -19.22 -3.37
N GLN A 59 -1.79 -19.10 -4.49
CA GLN A 59 -0.54 -19.79 -4.80
C GLN A 59 0.69 -18.89 -4.59
N GLY A 60 0.54 -17.64 -4.10
CA GLY A 60 1.63 -16.68 -3.98
C GLY A 60 2.21 -16.27 -5.35
N LEU A 61 1.43 -16.38 -6.41
CA LEU A 61 1.83 -15.99 -7.75
C LEU A 61 1.47 -14.52 -7.99
N ARG A 62 2.27 -13.88 -8.85
CA ARG A 62 2.02 -12.52 -9.30
C ARG A 62 0.64 -12.37 -9.93
N GLY A 63 -0.03 -11.26 -9.63
CA GLY A 63 -1.30 -10.89 -10.23
C GLY A 63 -1.18 -10.43 -11.68
N GLU A 64 -2.30 -10.08 -12.26
CA GLU A 64 -2.36 -9.50 -13.59
C GLU A 64 -2.01 -8.01 -13.51
N LEU A 65 -1.10 -7.59 -14.37
CA LEU A 65 -0.67 -6.21 -14.48
C LEU A 65 -1.74 -5.40 -15.22
N ASN A 66 -2.11 -4.26 -14.69
CA ASN A 66 -2.83 -3.26 -15.46
C ASN A 66 -1.80 -2.47 -16.28
N GLU A 67 -1.57 -2.91 -17.52
CA GLU A 67 -0.54 -2.34 -18.39
C GLU A 67 -0.80 -0.88 -18.74
N GLU A 68 -2.04 -0.44 -18.80
CA GLU A 68 -2.39 0.94 -19.08
C GLU A 68 -1.79 1.89 -18.03
N TYR A 69 -1.97 1.53 -16.73
CA TYR A 69 -1.45 2.36 -15.64
C TYR A 69 0.08 2.30 -15.53
N THR A 70 0.65 1.12 -15.68
CA THR A 70 2.11 0.97 -15.50
C THR A 70 2.90 1.60 -16.65
N LYS A 71 2.39 1.53 -17.88
CA LYS A 71 2.99 2.24 -19.02
C LYS A 71 2.86 3.76 -18.91
N ARG A 72 1.75 4.23 -18.34
CA ARG A 72 1.54 5.66 -18.15
C ARG A 72 2.41 6.25 -17.04
N PHE A 73 2.68 5.48 -16.00
CA PHE A 73 3.37 5.95 -14.80
C PHE A 73 4.68 5.18 -14.54
N PRO A 74 5.74 5.41 -15.33
CA PRO A 74 7.01 4.70 -15.18
C PRO A 74 7.68 4.93 -13.80
N ILE A 75 7.32 5.99 -13.08
CA ILE A 75 7.78 6.26 -11.72
C ILE A 75 7.43 5.13 -10.74
N ILE A 76 6.35 4.38 -11.00
CA ILE A 76 5.93 3.23 -10.18
C ILE A 76 7.00 2.16 -10.18
N GLU A 77 7.54 1.83 -11.35
CA GLU A 77 8.61 0.85 -11.49
C GLU A 77 9.89 1.33 -10.82
N ASN A 78 10.23 2.60 -10.96
CA ASN A 78 11.38 3.20 -10.28
C ASN A 78 11.28 3.10 -8.75
N ILE A 79 10.09 3.34 -8.18
CA ILE A 79 9.85 3.20 -6.74
C ILE A 79 10.07 1.75 -6.30
N ILE A 80 9.54 0.78 -7.01
CA ILE A 80 9.65 -0.63 -6.65
C ILE A 80 11.10 -1.11 -6.78
N ASN A 81 11.79 -0.71 -7.85
CA ASN A 81 13.15 -1.16 -8.16
C ASN A 81 14.20 -0.65 -7.16
N GLN A 82 13.88 0.29 -6.29
CA GLN A 82 14.77 0.66 -5.19
C GLN A 82 14.89 -0.43 -4.10
N ILE A 83 13.85 -1.24 -3.92
CA ILE A 83 13.83 -2.26 -2.86
C ILE A 83 13.92 -3.68 -3.43
N THR A 84 13.23 -3.91 -4.55
CA THR A 84 13.09 -5.23 -5.16
C THR A 84 13.05 -5.10 -6.67
N THR A 85 12.87 -6.19 -7.39
CA THR A 85 12.55 -6.13 -8.82
C THR A 85 11.04 -6.01 -9.01
N PHE A 86 10.61 -5.34 -10.07
CA PHE A 86 9.19 -5.22 -10.40
C PHE A 86 8.54 -6.61 -10.59
N ASP A 87 9.32 -7.62 -11.01
CA ASP A 87 8.85 -9.00 -11.20
C ASP A 87 8.58 -9.73 -9.88
N ASP A 88 9.25 -9.36 -8.79
CA ASP A 88 9.01 -9.89 -7.45
C ASP A 88 7.83 -9.23 -6.74
N CYS A 89 7.27 -8.17 -7.33
CA CYS A 89 6.06 -7.53 -6.84
C CYS A 89 4.83 -8.37 -7.22
N LEU A 90 4.15 -8.89 -6.20
CA LEU A 90 3.02 -9.82 -6.38
C LEU A 90 1.68 -9.08 -6.50
N TRP A 91 1.54 -8.00 -5.77
CA TRP A 91 0.37 -7.15 -5.72
C TRP A 91 0.78 -5.71 -5.54
N LEU A 92 0.05 -4.81 -6.15
CA LEU A 92 0.34 -3.38 -6.12
C LEU A 92 -0.95 -2.57 -6.24
N ALA A 93 -1.09 -1.54 -5.43
CA ALA A 93 -2.15 -0.56 -5.53
C ALA A 93 -1.69 0.81 -5.06
N VAL A 94 -2.34 1.86 -5.54
CA VAL A 94 -2.30 3.19 -4.92
C VAL A 94 -3.58 3.40 -4.13
N ALA A 95 -3.44 3.79 -2.87
CA ALA A 95 -4.54 4.13 -1.98
C ALA A 95 -4.55 5.65 -1.74
N LYS A 96 -5.71 6.26 -1.94
CA LYS A 96 -6.01 7.66 -1.61
C LYS A 96 -6.92 7.69 -0.39
N VAL A 97 -6.54 8.42 0.61
CA VAL A 97 -7.32 8.65 1.84
C VAL A 97 -7.73 10.12 1.86
N SER A 98 -9.02 10.38 1.71
CA SER A 98 -9.57 11.73 1.60
C SER A 98 -9.27 12.58 2.84
N PRO A 99 -9.18 13.92 2.69
CA PRO A 99 -8.94 14.81 3.81
C PRO A 99 -10.10 14.80 4.82
N LYS A 100 -9.80 15.12 6.08
CA LYS A 100 -10.71 15.33 7.23
C LYS A 100 -11.47 14.10 7.71
N ILE A 101 -11.98 13.27 6.82
CA ILE A 101 -12.89 12.16 7.14
C ILE A 101 -12.33 10.78 6.76
N GLY A 102 -11.25 10.72 6.00
CA GLY A 102 -10.69 9.47 5.50
C GLY A 102 -10.23 8.57 6.65
N THR A 103 -10.81 7.38 6.74
CA THR A 103 -10.49 6.43 7.81
C THR A 103 -10.60 5.00 7.31
N ILE A 104 -9.54 4.23 7.56
CA ILE A 104 -9.57 2.77 7.52
C ILE A 104 -9.63 2.31 8.98
N LYS A 105 -10.78 1.79 9.40
CA LYS A 105 -10.97 1.30 10.78
C LYS A 105 -10.01 0.15 11.09
N ARG A 106 -9.75 -0.05 12.37
CA ARG A 106 -8.86 -1.09 12.87
C ARG A 106 -9.27 -2.46 12.35
N HIS A 107 -8.34 -3.12 11.67
CA HIS A 107 -8.48 -4.45 11.12
C HIS A 107 -7.12 -5.14 11.05
N SER A 108 -7.11 -6.43 10.74
CA SER A 108 -5.93 -7.19 10.34
C SER A 108 -6.21 -7.75 8.96
N ASP A 109 -5.24 -7.72 8.08
CA ASP A 109 -5.38 -8.36 6.79
C ASP A 109 -5.56 -9.86 6.96
N LYS A 110 -6.71 -10.36 6.50
CA LYS A 110 -7.06 -11.78 6.55
C LYS A 110 -6.80 -12.38 5.17
N GLY A 111 -6.08 -13.48 5.13
CA GLY A 111 -5.85 -14.18 3.86
C GLY A 111 -4.76 -15.23 3.98
N ILE A 112 -4.54 -15.94 2.90
CA ILE A 112 -3.50 -16.98 2.78
C ILE A 112 -2.12 -16.41 3.07
N ASP A 113 -1.89 -15.18 2.68
CA ASP A 113 -0.65 -14.46 2.94
C ASP A 113 -0.33 -14.26 4.42
N LYS A 114 -1.34 -14.40 5.31
CA LYS A 114 -1.11 -14.24 6.74
C LYS A 114 -0.11 -15.27 7.29
N MET A 115 -0.12 -16.48 6.76
CA MET A 115 0.81 -17.54 7.14
C MET A 115 2.19 -17.36 6.49
N ASN A 116 2.23 -16.70 5.33
CA ASN A 116 3.44 -16.49 4.56
C ASN A 116 4.05 -15.08 4.76
N ALA A 117 3.38 -14.21 5.51
CA ALA A 117 3.89 -12.87 5.76
C ALA A 117 5.07 -12.87 6.72
N GLY A 118 6.02 -11.98 6.48
CA GLY A 118 7.17 -11.79 7.36
C GLY A 118 8.42 -11.37 6.59
N ILE A 119 9.43 -10.89 7.32
CA ILE A 119 10.73 -10.54 6.74
C ILE A 119 11.65 -11.77 6.83
N GLN A 120 11.42 -12.74 5.97
CA GLN A 120 12.25 -13.94 5.81
C GLN A 120 12.22 -14.37 4.35
N ILE A 121 13.34 -14.91 3.86
CA ILE A 121 13.41 -15.44 2.49
C ILE A 121 12.26 -16.42 2.23
N GLY A 122 11.61 -16.27 1.08
CA GLY A 122 10.48 -17.09 0.66
C GLY A 122 9.13 -16.68 1.28
N LYS A 123 9.09 -15.65 2.13
CA LYS A 123 7.86 -15.02 2.62
C LYS A 123 7.47 -13.82 1.78
N THR A 124 6.32 -13.23 2.09
CA THR A 124 5.85 -11.99 1.46
C THR A 124 5.85 -10.86 2.48
N ALA A 125 6.32 -9.69 2.10
CA ALA A 125 6.22 -8.49 2.90
C ALA A 125 5.33 -7.47 2.24
N ARG A 126 4.55 -6.73 3.06
CA ARG A 126 3.82 -5.54 2.63
C ARG A 126 4.65 -4.31 2.90
N ILE A 127 4.88 -3.57 1.85
CA ILE A 127 5.58 -2.28 1.90
C ILE A 127 4.59 -1.17 1.56
N HIS A 128 4.69 -0.09 2.29
CA HIS A 128 4.05 1.17 2.00
C HIS A 128 5.11 2.16 1.56
N TYR A 129 4.92 2.79 0.44
CA TYR A 129 5.68 3.95 0.00
C TYR A 129 4.79 5.18 0.05
N CYS A 130 5.19 6.19 0.79
CA CYS A 130 4.40 7.39 0.96
C CYS A 130 4.58 8.34 -0.22
N LEU A 131 3.58 8.42 -1.09
CA LEU A 131 3.59 9.33 -2.25
C LEU A 131 3.32 10.78 -1.85
N ARG A 132 2.38 10.99 -0.93
CA ARG A 132 2.05 12.29 -0.33
C ARG A 132 1.36 12.08 1.02
N SER A 133 1.73 12.87 2.01
CA SER A 133 1.11 12.87 3.32
C SER A 133 0.96 14.30 3.85
N ASN A 134 0.33 14.43 5.02
CA ASN A 134 0.27 15.66 5.79
C ASN A 134 0.44 15.34 7.28
N PRO A 135 0.79 16.32 8.14
CA PRO A 135 1.10 16.06 9.55
C PRO A 135 -0.02 15.41 10.37
N GLU A 136 -1.27 15.55 9.94
CA GLU A 136 -2.44 15.00 10.61
C GLU A 136 -2.93 13.66 10.00
N ALA A 137 -2.17 13.12 9.04
CA ALA A 137 -2.38 11.79 8.50
C ALA A 137 -1.47 10.78 9.21
N TYR A 138 -2.05 9.78 9.87
CA TYR A 138 -1.29 8.83 10.66
C TYR A 138 -1.79 7.39 10.49
N PHE A 139 -0.90 6.49 10.84
CA PHE A 139 -1.09 5.05 10.85
C PHE A 139 -1.01 4.54 12.28
N GLU A 140 -1.97 3.74 12.69
CA GLU A 140 -1.96 3.05 13.98
C GLU A 140 -1.59 1.58 13.78
N LEU A 141 -0.70 1.08 14.62
CA LEU A 141 -0.30 -0.33 14.63
C LEU A 141 -0.31 -0.86 16.07
N GLN A 142 -0.91 -2.02 16.28
CA GLN A 142 -0.86 -2.68 17.57
C GLN A 142 0.54 -3.23 17.83
N ASP A 143 1.10 -2.95 19.00
CA ASP A 143 2.36 -3.53 19.48
C ASP A 143 2.19 -4.97 20.00
N LEU A 144 3.28 -5.56 20.45
CA LEU A 144 3.29 -6.95 20.98
C LEU A 144 2.58 -7.08 22.33
N GLN A 145 2.46 -5.99 23.08
CA GLN A 145 1.82 -5.94 24.39
C GLN A 145 0.33 -5.59 24.30
N GLY A 146 -0.20 -5.38 23.09
CA GLY A 146 -1.59 -5.02 22.83
C GLY A 146 -1.86 -3.51 22.88
N GLY A 147 -0.83 -2.70 23.12
CA GLY A 147 -0.89 -1.24 22.99
C GLY A 147 -1.03 -0.79 21.54
N THR A 148 -1.17 0.50 21.32
CA THR A 148 -1.27 1.09 19.98
C THR A 148 -0.22 2.17 19.82
N ASN A 149 0.64 2.01 18.81
CA ASN A 149 1.59 3.02 18.41
C ASN A 149 1.06 3.76 17.18
N THR A 150 1.33 5.05 17.13
CA THR A 150 0.93 5.94 16.03
C THR A 150 2.18 6.36 15.27
N TYR A 151 2.10 6.26 13.95
CA TYR A 151 3.21 6.58 13.04
C TYR A 151 2.75 7.60 11.99
N HIS A 152 3.58 8.59 11.75
CA HIS A 152 3.46 9.49 10.61
C HIS A 152 4.48 9.10 9.55
N MET A 153 3.99 8.65 8.40
CA MET A 153 4.83 8.29 7.26
C MET A 153 5.00 9.51 6.36
N LYS A 154 6.25 9.97 6.20
CA LYS A 154 6.56 11.15 5.39
C LYS A 154 6.67 10.78 3.91
N GLN A 155 6.49 11.77 3.05
CA GLN A 155 6.68 11.62 1.61
C GLN A 155 8.08 11.06 1.28
N GLY A 156 8.14 10.09 0.40
CA GLY A 156 9.38 9.43 -0.01
C GLY A 156 9.85 8.30 0.91
N GLU A 157 9.18 8.05 2.04
CA GLU A 157 9.57 6.99 2.97
C GLU A 157 8.97 5.65 2.59
N TYR A 158 9.78 4.58 2.76
CA TYR A 158 9.36 3.19 2.71
C TYR A 158 9.14 2.67 4.12
N TRP A 159 8.02 1.99 4.31
CA TRP A 159 7.64 1.39 5.57
C TRP A 159 7.24 -0.06 5.39
N TYR A 160 7.94 -0.97 6.07
CA TYR A 160 7.45 -2.33 6.24
C TYR A 160 6.31 -2.35 7.26
N MET A 161 5.24 -3.04 6.91
CA MET A 161 4.12 -3.22 7.81
C MET A 161 3.78 -4.71 7.96
N ASP A 162 3.77 -5.19 9.20
CA ASP A 162 3.25 -6.52 9.50
C ASP A 162 1.71 -6.49 9.44
N LYS A 163 1.18 -6.78 8.25
CA LYS A 163 -0.27 -6.79 7.97
C LYS A 163 -1.09 -7.76 8.84
N ARG A 164 -0.43 -8.66 9.58
CA ARG A 164 -1.09 -9.57 10.52
C ARG A 164 -1.53 -8.86 11.80
N LYS A 165 -0.85 -7.77 12.17
CA LYS A 165 -1.18 -6.98 13.35
C LYS A 165 -2.38 -6.09 13.09
N PRO A 166 -3.26 -5.89 14.08
CA PRO A 166 -4.34 -4.90 13.99
C PRO A 166 -3.78 -3.51 13.70
N HIS A 167 -4.32 -2.88 12.66
CA HIS A 167 -3.89 -1.56 12.22
C HIS A 167 -5.06 -0.71 11.74
N ALA A 168 -4.88 0.60 11.73
CA ALA A 168 -5.84 1.59 11.25
C ALA A 168 -5.12 2.73 10.53
N VAL A 169 -5.85 3.47 9.71
CA VAL A 169 -5.33 4.66 9.02
C VAL A 169 -6.31 5.80 9.19
N HIS A 170 -5.80 6.98 9.45
CA HIS A 170 -6.59 8.19 9.61
C HIS A 170 -5.96 9.34 8.82
N ASN A 171 -6.81 10.16 8.22
CA ASN A 171 -6.42 11.42 7.62
C ASN A 171 -7.35 12.53 8.14
N LYS A 172 -6.88 13.26 9.13
CA LYS A 172 -7.58 14.40 9.73
C LYS A 172 -7.16 15.75 9.14
N GLY A 173 -6.13 15.75 8.31
CA GLY A 173 -5.60 16.96 7.69
C GLY A 173 -6.42 17.43 6.48
N ASP A 174 -6.01 18.56 5.93
CA ASP A 174 -6.73 19.26 4.85
C ASP A 174 -6.40 18.74 3.43
N THR A 175 -5.40 17.89 3.28
CA THR A 175 -4.98 17.33 1.99
C THR A 175 -5.12 15.81 1.96
N SER A 176 -5.38 15.25 0.78
CA SER A 176 -5.42 13.80 0.61
C SER A 176 -4.05 13.16 0.87
N ARG A 177 -4.07 11.99 1.51
CA ARG A 177 -2.92 11.13 1.70
C ARG A 177 -2.88 10.07 0.60
N TYR A 178 -1.72 9.87 -0.03
CA TYR A 178 -1.51 8.88 -1.08
C TYR A 178 -0.40 7.93 -0.68
N HIS A 179 -0.68 6.63 -0.76
CA HIS A 179 0.31 5.60 -0.54
C HIS A 179 0.28 4.60 -1.67
N MET A 180 1.45 4.26 -2.16
CA MET A 180 1.63 3.06 -2.95
C MET A 180 1.85 1.91 -1.96
N ILE A 181 1.07 0.84 -2.12
CA ILE A 181 1.09 -0.33 -1.25
C ILE A 181 1.39 -1.53 -2.14
N PHE A 182 2.41 -2.30 -1.79
CA PHE A 182 2.74 -3.49 -2.56
C PHE A 182 3.17 -4.66 -1.68
N ASP A 183 2.76 -5.85 -2.11
CA ASP A 183 3.22 -7.11 -1.54
C ASP A 183 4.32 -7.67 -2.45
N MET A 184 5.48 -7.97 -1.89
CA MET A 184 6.62 -8.50 -2.63
C MET A 184 7.15 -9.78 -2.03
N LYS A 185 7.83 -10.59 -2.83
CA LYS A 185 8.61 -11.73 -2.32
C LYS A 185 9.84 -11.22 -1.58
N ILE A 186 10.14 -11.83 -0.45
CA ILE A 186 11.38 -11.58 0.26
C ILE A 186 12.45 -12.45 -0.35
N THR A 187 13.35 -11.83 -1.09
CA THR A 187 14.58 -12.38 -1.65
C THR A 187 15.78 -11.91 -0.83
N GLN A 188 16.97 -12.41 -1.12
CA GLN A 188 18.20 -11.91 -0.50
C GLN A 188 18.39 -10.42 -0.81
N THR A 189 18.18 -10.02 -2.07
CA THR A 189 18.25 -8.61 -2.49
C THR A 189 17.33 -7.70 -1.65
N VAL A 190 16.11 -8.15 -1.39
CA VAL A 190 15.18 -7.41 -0.53
C VAL A 190 15.71 -7.29 0.89
N LEU A 191 16.26 -8.37 1.45
CA LEU A 191 16.84 -8.34 2.80
C LEU A 191 18.02 -7.37 2.86
N ASP A 192 18.91 -7.42 1.87
CA ASP A 192 20.07 -6.54 1.82
C ASP A 192 19.67 -5.05 1.74
N ASN A 193 18.55 -4.76 1.10
CA ASN A 193 17.99 -3.41 0.99
C ASN A 193 17.13 -2.99 2.21
N LEU A 194 16.57 -3.92 2.96
CA LEU A 194 15.72 -3.62 4.13
C LEU A 194 16.46 -3.70 5.47
N ILE A 195 17.59 -4.38 5.52
CA ILE A 195 18.37 -4.51 6.76
C ILE A 195 19.26 -3.30 6.92
N ILE A 196 19.08 -2.69 8.00
CA ILE A 196 19.74 -1.52 8.54
C ILE A 196 20.37 -1.89 9.86
#